data_e7b03bc54a777ab6137d73a72b1b8c04
#
_entry.id   e7b03bc54a777ab6137d73a72b1b8c04
#
_cell.length_a   1.000
_cell.length_b   1.000
_cell.length_c   1.000
_cell.angle_alpha   90.00
_cell.angle_beta   90.00
_cell.angle_gamma   90.00
#
_symmetry.space_group_name_H-M   'P 1'
#
loop_
_entity.id
_entity.type
_entity.pdbx_description
1 polymer ?
#
loop_
_entity_poly.entity_id
_entity_poly.type
_entity_poly.pdbx_seq_one_letter_code
_entity_poly.pdbx_strand_id
1 'polypeptide(L)'
;MAITQEGSNIIIHNSDDRILLFLRDDKPEIPCPNMWALLGGVREPGETPLENVIREIKEEIGVVLNPAEVEHHCTRERHWGLLEHTFRTCRDLDLNEIVLTEGQELRWFSEADIAATILGFEENEMLAEYFAQTRGEQQPAN
;
A
#
# COMPACT_ATOMS: atom_id res chain seq x y z
N MET A 1 11.70 -19.71 6.48
CA MET A 1 10.38 -20.17 6.07
C MET A 1 10.29 -20.10 4.54
N ALA A 2 9.71 -21.11 3.92
CA ALA A 2 9.57 -21.12 2.46
C ALA A 2 8.53 -20.10 1.99
N ILE A 3 8.82 -19.43 0.86
CA ILE A 3 7.87 -18.52 0.22
C ILE A 3 6.81 -19.37 -0.50
N THR A 4 5.55 -19.13 -0.17
CA THR A 4 4.41 -19.86 -0.74
C THR A 4 3.46 -18.97 -1.53
N GLN A 5 3.58 -17.65 -1.37
CA GLN A 5 2.74 -16.67 -2.07
C GLN A 5 3.57 -15.47 -2.51
N GLU A 6 3.10 -14.79 -3.54
CA GLU A 6 3.67 -13.54 -4.02
C GLU A 6 2.56 -12.53 -4.20
N GLY A 7 2.81 -11.29 -3.81
CA GLY A 7 1.82 -10.22 -3.92
C GLY A 7 2.45 -8.86 -4.00
N SER A 8 1.63 -7.85 -4.25
CA SER A 8 2.06 -6.46 -4.36
C SER A 8 1.13 -5.54 -3.61
N ASN A 9 1.69 -4.47 -3.06
CA ASN A 9 0.92 -3.37 -2.49
C ASN A 9 1.51 -2.04 -2.94
N ILE A 10 0.85 -0.93 -2.60
CA ILE A 10 1.28 0.37 -3.11
C ILE A 10 1.11 1.47 -2.06
N ILE A 11 2.09 2.36 -2.04
CA ILE A 11 2.04 3.60 -1.29
C ILE A 11 1.54 4.68 -2.25
N ILE A 12 0.31 5.16 -2.05
CA ILE A 12 -0.24 6.30 -2.80
C ILE A 12 -0.08 7.52 -1.91
N HIS A 13 0.78 8.44 -2.33
CA HIS A 13 1.17 9.64 -1.58
C HIS A 13 0.50 10.86 -2.22
N ASN A 14 -0.23 11.65 -1.43
CA ASN A 14 -0.88 12.85 -1.96
C ASN A 14 -0.04 14.12 -1.75
N SER A 15 -0.53 15.24 -2.28
CA SER A 15 0.18 16.52 -2.17
C SER A 15 0.17 17.12 -0.78
N ASP A 16 -0.65 16.60 0.14
CA ASP A 16 -0.65 16.98 1.56
C ASP A 16 0.29 16.12 2.41
N ASP A 17 1.19 15.39 1.77
CA ASP A 17 2.18 14.54 2.43
C ASP A 17 1.54 13.44 3.29
N ARG A 18 0.48 12.84 2.78
CA ARG A 18 -0.24 11.73 3.42
C ARG A 18 -0.30 10.55 2.48
N ILE A 19 -0.43 9.37 3.03
CA ILE A 19 -0.58 8.13 2.26
C ILE A 19 -1.94 7.49 2.50
N LEU A 20 -2.41 6.77 1.49
CA LEU A 20 -3.73 6.14 1.49
C LEU A 20 -3.66 4.76 2.14
N LEU A 21 -4.50 4.56 3.15
CA LEU A 21 -4.70 3.25 3.77
C LEU A 21 -6.19 2.91 3.75
N PHE A 22 -6.49 1.62 3.83
CA PHE A 22 -7.86 1.16 3.98
C PHE A 22 -8.01 0.35 5.27
N LEU A 23 -9.19 0.41 5.87
CA LEU A 23 -9.52 -0.38 7.05
C LEU A 23 -10.04 -1.73 6.58
N ARG A 24 -9.32 -2.80 6.91
CA ARG A 24 -9.70 -4.16 6.55
C ARG A 24 -11.00 -4.56 7.23
N ASP A 25 -11.75 -5.46 6.60
CA ASP A 25 -12.99 -5.96 7.17
C ASP A 25 -12.77 -6.56 8.56
N ASP A 26 -13.77 -6.44 9.42
CA ASP A 26 -13.73 -7.01 10.77
C ASP A 26 -14.31 -8.42 10.74
N LYS A 27 -13.53 -9.35 10.17
CA LYS A 27 -13.94 -10.77 10.00
C LYS A 27 -12.85 -11.66 10.53
N PRO A 28 -13.18 -12.67 11.37
CA PRO A 28 -12.15 -13.56 11.92
C PRO A 28 -11.48 -14.45 10.88
N GLU A 29 -12.07 -14.62 9.68
CA GLU A 29 -11.55 -15.47 8.62
C GLU A 29 -10.38 -14.87 7.87
N ILE A 30 -10.18 -13.56 7.93
CA ILE A 30 -9.11 -12.88 7.19
C ILE A 30 -7.95 -12.51 8.10
N PRO A 31 -6.71 -12.40 7.55
CA PRO A 31 -5.59 -11.91 8.35
C PRO A 31 -5.76 -10.43 8.67
N CYS A 32 -5.25 -10.00 9.82
CA CYS A 32 -5.27 -8.61 10.27
C CYS A 32 -6.66 -7.95 10.19
N PRO A 33 -7.71 -8.58 10.76
CA PRO A 33 -9.06 -8.01 10.69
C PRO A 33 -9.11 -6.67 11.43
N ASN A 34 -9.91 -5.73 10.90
CA ASN A 34 -10.15 -4.42 11.50
C ASN A 34 -8.87 -3.61 11.72
N MET A 35 -7.86 -3.79 10.87
CA MET A 35 -6.61 -3.04 10.91
C MET A 35 -6.42 -2.25 9.62
N TRP A 36 -5.76 -1.11 9.72
CA TRP A 36 -5.42 -0.29 8.57
C TRP A 36 -4.21 -0.89 7.83
N ALA A 37 -4.27 -0.88 6.50
CA ALA A 37 -3.24 -1.49 5.66
C ALA A 37 -3.13 -0.79 4.30
N LEU A 38 -2.03 -1.04 3.60
CA LEU A 38 -1.88 -0.63 2.20
C LEU A 38 -2.80 -1.46 1.30
N LEU A 39 -3.28 -0.84 0.23
CA LEU A 39 -4.04 -1.53 -0.80
C LEU A 39 -3.12 -2.43 -1.63
N GLY A 40 -3.62 -3.56 -2.05
CA GLY A 40 -2.88 -4.54 -2.85
C GLY A 40 -3.48 -5.93 -2.74
N GLY A 41 -2.79 -6.92 -3.27
CA GLY A 41 -3.26 -8.30 -3.21
C GLY A 41 -2.32 -9.30 -3.83
N VAL A 42 -2.73 -10.54 -3.82
CA VAL A 42 -1.95 -11.67 -4.32
C VAL A 42 -1.86 -11.65 -5.85
N ARG A 43 -0.67 -11.97 -6.36
CA ARG A 43 -0.40 -12.03 -7.79
C ARG A 43 -1.16 -13.19 -8.46
N GLU A 44 -1.74 -12.94 -9.62
CA GLU A 44 -2.30 -13.98 -10.46
C GLU A 44 -1.22 -14.57 -11.38
N PRO A 45 -1.37 -15.84 -11.81
CA PRO A 45 -0.42 -16.45 -12.74
C PRO A 45 -0.26 -15.62 -14.02
N GLY A 46 0.98 -15.40 -14.43
CA GLY A 46 1.28 -14.65 -15.65
C GLY A 46 1.40 -13.14 -15.47
N GLU A 47 1.01 -12.58 -14.33
CA GLU A 47 1.17 -11.15 -14.05
C GLU A 47 2.60 -10.85 -13.59
N THR A 48 3.11 -9.68 -14.01
CA THR A 48 4.27 -9.10 -13.34
C THR A 48 3.82 -8.47 -12.01
N PRO A 49 4.73 -8.21 -11.06
CA PRO A 49 4.36 -7.49 -9.84
C PRO A 49 3.69 -6.13 -10.10
N LEU A 50 4.14 -5.39 -11.10
CA LEU A 50 3.53 -4.11 -11.47
C LEU A 50 2.10 -4.29 -12.00
N GLU A 51 1.89 -5.26 -12.89
CA GLU A 51 0.56 -5.59 -13.39
C GLU A 51 -0.37 -6.01 -12.25
N ASN A 52 0.14 -6.78 -11.30
CA ASN A 52 -0.59 -7.23 -10.12
C ASN A 52 -1.14 -6.03 -9.33
N VAL A 53 -0.29 -5.06 -8.97
CA VAL A 53 -0.73 -3.93 -8.16
C VAL A 53 -1.69 -3.02 -8.92
N ILE A 54 -1.46 -2.80 -10.21
CA ILE A 54 -2.37 -1.97 -11.04
C ILE A 54 -3.74 -2.61 -11.13
N ARG A 55 -3.81 -3.93 -11.32
CA ARG A 55 -5.08 -4.67 -11.34
C ARG A 55 -5.80 -4.56 -10.00
N GLU A 56 -5.10 -4.80 -8.89
CA GLU A 56 -5.69 -4.75 -7.56
C GLU A 56 -6.27 -3.37 -7.24
N ILE A 57 -5.55 -2.29 -7.57
CA ILE A 57 -6.03 -0.94 -7.31
C ILE A 57 -7.28 -0.64 -8.15
N LYS A 58 -7.32 -1.07 -9.40
CA LYS A 58 -8.51 -0.91 -10.25
C LYS A 58 -9.71 -1.67 -9.67
N GLU A 59 -9.49 -2.90 -9.21
CA GLU A 59 -10.56 -3.72 -8.61
C GLU A 59 -11.05 -3.13 -7.28
N GLU A 60 -10.14 -2.70 -6.42
CA GLU A 60 -10.48 -2.27 -5.07
C GLU A 60 -11.08 -0.86 -4.99
N ILE A 61 -10.56 0.08 -5.76
CA ILE A 61 -10.98 1.49 -5.68
C ILE A 61 -11.34 2.12 -7.03
N GLY A 62 -11.31 1.35 -8.11
CA GLY A 62 -11.70 1.84 -9.43
C GLY A 62 -10.72 2.82 -10.08
N VAL A 63 -9.54 2.99 -9.53
CA VAL A 63 -8.53 3.92 -10.05
C VAL A 63 -7.61 3.18 -11.01
N VAL A 64 -7.46 3.71 -12.23
CA VAL A 64 -6.53 3.17 -13.22
C VAL A 64 -5.21 3.93 -13.10
N LEU A 65 -4.18 3.25 -12.61
CA LEU A 65 -2.85 3.85 -12.47
C LEU A 65 -2.10 3.77 -13.80
N ASN A 66 -1.33 4.83 -14.11
CA ASN A 66 -0.45 4.84 -15.26
C ASN A 66 0.85 4.12 -14.88
N PRO A 67 1.22 3.03 -15.56
CA PRO A 67 2.46 2.29 -15.23
C PRO A 67 3.72 3.16 -15.23
N ALA A 68 3.76 4.19 -16.08
CA ALA A 68 4.91 5.09 -16.16
C ALA A 68 5.08 5.98 -14.92
N GLU A 69 4.04 6.10 -14.11
CA GLU A 69 4.04 6.92 -12.88
C GLU A 69 4.15 6.08 -11.61
N VAL A 70 4.30 4.76 -11.73
CA VAL A 70 4.40 3.85 -10.60
C VAL A 70 5.83 3.31 -10.52
N GLU A 71 6.49 3.55 -9.39
CA GLU A 71 7.86 3.11 -9.16
C GLU A 71 7.90 1.96 -8.17
N HIS A 72 8.83 1.02 -8.37
CA HIS A 72 9.12 -0.01 -7.39
C HIS A 72 9.84 0.64 -6.19
N HIS A 73 9.36 0.34 -4.98
CA HIS A 73 9.95 0.86 -3.75
C HIS A 73 10.84 -0.17 -3.07
N CYS A 74 10.31 -1.35 -2.76
CA CYS A 74 11.09 -2.42 -2.15
C CYS A 74 10.42 -3.78 -2.36
N THR A 75 11.19 -4.85 -2.17
CA THR A 75 10.70 -6.22 -2.16
C THR A 75 11.19 -6.89 -0.90
N ARG A 76 10.28 -7.51 -0.15
CA ARG A 76 10.60 -8.14 1.12
C ARG A 76 10.05 -9.56 1.20
N GLU A 77 10.83 -10.46 1.78
CA GLU A 77 10.32 -11.77 2.16
C GLU A 77 9.69 -11.63 3.54
N ARG A 78 8.39 -11.92 3.63
CA ARG A 78 7.69 -11.79 4.91
C ARG A 78 7.69 -13.12 5.63
N HIS A 79 7.77 -13.07 6.98
CA HIS A 79 7.93 -14.27 7.79
C HIS A 79 6.73 -15.25 7.70
N TRP A 80 5.61 -14.80 7.15
CA TRP A 80 4.44 -15.67 6.90
C TRP A 80 4.42 -16.28 5.49
N GLY A 81 5.54 -16.23 4.77
CA GLY A 81 5.71 -16.93 3.49
C GLY A 81 5.30 -16.13 2.27
N LEU A 82 5.22 -14.81 2.39
CA LEU A 82 4.87 -13.91 1.28
C LEU A 82 6.11 -13.21 0.73
N LEU A 83 6.31 -13.26 -0.59
CA LEU A 83 7.22 -12.35 -1.28
C LEU A 83 6.41 -11.11 -1.66
N GLU A 84 6.69 -9.99 -1.03
CA GLU A 84 5.90 -8.77 -1.15
C GLU A 84 6.65 -7.68 -1.90
N HIS A 85 6.06 -7.23 -3.01
CA HIS A 85 6.58 -6.10 -3.78
C HIS A 85 5.78 -4.85 -3.43
N THR A 86 6.46 -3.81 -2.94
CA THR A 86 5.82 -2.54 -2.62
C THR A 86 6.19 -1.51 -3.68
N PHE A 87 5.17 -0.88 -4.25
CA PHE A 87 5.31 0.19 -5.22
C PHE A 87 4.94 1.53 -4.60
N ARG A 88 5.25 2.62 -5.28
CA ARG A 88 4.89 3.97 -4.84
C ARG A 88 4.46 4.82 -6.03
N THR A 89 3.50 5.71 -5.78
CA THR A 89 3.03 6.70 -6.76
C THR A 89 2.50 7.92 -6.04
N CYS A 90 2.46 9.05 -6.72
CA CYS A 90 1.87 10.29 -6.20
C CYS A 90 0.56 10.57 -6.92
N ARG A 91 -0.52 10.63 -6.18
CA ARG A 91 -1.86 10.94 -6.72
C ARG A 91 -2.69 11.66 -5.66
N ASP A 92 -3.40 12.69 -6.09
CA ASP A 92 -4.46 13.29 -5.29
C ASP A 92 -5.77 12.65 -5.72
N LEU A 93 -6.38 11.91 -4.81
CA LEU A 93 -7.64 11.22 -5.06
C LEU A 93 -8.72 11.82 -4.15
N ASP A 94 -9.90 12.06 -4.70
CA ASP A 94 -11.06 12.47 -3.93
C ASP A 94 -11.76 11.20 -3.42
N LEU A 95 -11.60 10.91 -2.13
CA LEU A 95 -12.17 9.70 -1.53
C LEU A 95 -13.69 9.66 -1.57
N ASN A 96 -14.34 10.83 -1.70
CA ASN A 96 -15.81 10.89 -1.83
C ASN A 96 -16.29 10.35 -3.17
N GLU A 97 -15.42 10.28 -4.18
CA GLU A 97 -15.76 9.75 -5.50
C GLU A 97 -15.41 8.27 -5.66
N ILE A 98 -14.81 7.66 -4.63
CA ILE A 98 -14.34 6.28 -4.68
C ILE A 98 -15.33 5.36 -3.97
N VAL A 99 -15.68 4.25 -4.64
CA VAL A 99 -16.42 3.15 -4.02
C VAL A 99 -15.42 2.06 -3.68
N LEU A 100 -15.25 1.81 -2.39
CA LEU A 100 -14.38 0.74 -1.91
C LEU A 100 -15.13 -0.58 -2.03
N THR A 101 -14.58 -1.53 -2.78
CA THR A 101 -15.24 -2.82 -3.03
C THR A 101 -14.99 -3.83 -1.91
N GLU A 102 -13.91 -3.66 -1.16
CA GLU A 102 -13.50 -4.55 -0.08
C GLU A 102 -12.93 -3.69 1.02
N GLY A 103 -13.21 -4.05 2.29
CA GLY A 103 -12.80 -3.23 3.43
C GLY A 103 -13.91 -2.28 3.87
N GLN A 104 -13.67 -1.55 4.94
CA GLN A 104 -14.67 -0.72 5.61
C GLN A 104 -14.57 0.76 5.27
N GLU A 105 -13.37 1.28 5.08
CA GLU A 105 -13.12 2.72 4.93
C GLU A 105 -11.77 2.98 4.26
N LEU A 106 -11.66 4.08 3.53
CA LEU A 106 -10.40 4.65 3.05
C LEU A 106 -10.08 5.90 3.85
N ARG A 107 -8.81 6.13 4.13
CA ARG A 107 -8.38 7.35 4.82
C ARG A 107 -6.94 7.72 4.46
N TRP A 108 -6.68 9.02 4.40
CA TRP A 108 -5.33 9.54 4.25
C TRP A 108 -4.65 9.63 5.62
N PHE A 109 -3.43 9.09 5.72
CA PHE A 109 -2.66 9.07 6.96
C PHE A 109 -1.40 9.91 6.81
N SER A 110 -1.17 10.83 7.76
CA SER A 110 0.12 11.51 7.89
C SER A 110 1.14 10.56 8.52
N GLU A 111 2.41 10.94 8.50
CA GLU A 111 3.47 10.19 9.20
C GLU A 111 3.13 10.03 10.69
N ALA A 112 2.65 11.09 11.33
CA ALA A 112 2.26 11.05 12.74
C ALA A 112 1.08 10.10 13.00
N ASP A 113 0.09 10.08 12.10
CA ASP A 113 -1.04 9.15 12.19
C ASP A 113 -0.58 7.71 12.15
N ILE A 114 0.37 7.40 11.26
CA ILE A 114 0.93 6.05 11.13
C ILE A 114 1.72 5.65 12.36
N ALA A 115 2.52 6.57 12.91
CA ALA A 115 3.29 6.32 14.12
C ALA A 115 2.39 6.03 15.33
N ALA A 116 1.16 6.57 15.32
CA ALA A 116 0.19 6.38 16.39
C ALA A 116 -0.72 5.16 16.19
N THR A 117 -0.58 4.41 15.08
CA THR A 117 -1.48 3.32 14.71
C THR A 117 -0.70 2.03 14.50
N ILE A 118 -1.17 0.92 15.04
CA ILE A 118 -0.60 -0.39 14.74
C ILE A 118 -1.25 -0.88 13.44
N LEU A 119 -0.48 -0.89 12.36
CA LEU A 119 -0.96 -1.28 11.04
C LEU A 119 -0.98 -2.79 10.86
N GLY A 120 -1.83 -3.25 9.96
CA GLY A 120 -1.83 -4.64 9.52
C GLY A 120 -0.53 -4.99 8.81
N PHE A 121 -0.20 -6.28 8.81
CA PHE A 121 0.96 -6.84 8.10
C PHE A 121 2.32 -6.23 8.52
N GLU A 122 2.40 -5.70 9.74
CA GLU A 122 3.65 -5.14 10.28
C GLU A 122 4.26 -4.08 9.33
N GLU A 123 3.43 -3.18 8.80
CA GLU A 123 3.87 -2.19 7.81
C GLU A 123 4.47 -0.92 8.41
N ASN A 124 4.38 -0.72 9.72
CA ASN A 124 4.80 0.52 10.37
C ASN A 124 6.26 0.90 10.10
N GLU A 125 7.17 -0.07 10.23
CA GLU A 125 8.60 0.20 10.06
C GLU A 125 8.94 0.60 8.62
N MET A 126 8.41 -0.12 7.64
CA MET A 126 8.66 0.18 6.23
C MET A 126 8.12 1.55 5.86
N LEU A 127 6.95 1.93 6.38
CA LEU A 127 6.37 3.25 6.10
C LEU A 127 7.11 4.37 6.81
N ALA A 128 7.63 4.14 8.01
CA ALA A 128 8.50 5.10 8.69
C ALA A 128 9.78 5.35 7.87
N GLU A 129 10.38 4.30 7.33
CA GLU A 129 11.55 4.39 6.45
C GLU A 129 11.20 5.12 5.15
N TYR A 130 10.03 4.86 4.59
CA TYR A 130 9.54 5.56 3.39
C TYR A 130 9.49 7.06 3.62
N PHE A 131 8.87 7.52 4.70
CA PHE A 131 8.79 8.95 5.01
C PHE A 131 10.18 9.58 5.22
N ALA A 132 11.07 8.88 5.91
CA ALA A 132 12.43 9.36 6.12
C ALA A 132 13.19 9.49 4.79
N GLN A 133 13.02 8.52 3.89
CA GLN A 133 13.63 8.53 2.57
C GLN A 133 13.10 9.67 1.71
N THR A 134 11.79 9.89 1.67
CA THR A 134 11.18 10.95 0.86
C THR A 134 11.54 12.34 1.37
N ARG A 135 11.70 12.53 2.67
CA ARG A 135 12.21 13.79 3.21
C ARG A 135 13.65 14.06 2.73
N GLY A 136 14.49 13.02 2.70
CA GLY A 136 15.85 13.13 2.18
C GLY A 136 15.89 13.49 0.70
N GLU A 137 14.99 12.93 -0.09
CA GLU A 137 14.87 13.23 -1.52
C GLU A 137 14.40 14.66 -1.80
N GLN A 138 13.60 15.24 -0.89
CA GLN A 138 13.05 16.59 -1.03
C GLN A 138 14.01 17.69 -0.55
N GLN A 139 15.03 17.34 0.19
CA GLN A 139 16.00 18.31 0.67
C GLN A 139 16.95 18.69 -0.46
N PRO A 140 17.19 20.01 -0.69
CA PRO A 140 18.15 20.42 -1.70
C PRO A 140 19.56 19.94 -1.32
N ALA A 141 20.31 19.52 -2.34
CA ALA A 141 21.70 19.14 -2.15
C ALA A 141 22.52 20.37 -1.72
N ASN A 142 23.26 20.25 -0.66
CA ASN A 142 24.16 21.30 -0.19
C ASN A 142 25.53 21.15 -0.84
#